data_1113a4cc54c635b4b3057dd1251d8a34
#
_entry.id   1113a4cc54c635b4b3057dd1251d8a34
#
_cell.length_a   1.000
_cell.length_b   1.000
_cell.length_c   1.000
_cell.angle_alpha   90.00
_cell.angle_beta   90.00
_cell.angle_gamma   90.00
#
_symmetry.space_group_name_H-M   'P 1'
#
loop_
_entity.id
_entity.type
_entity.pdbx_description
1 polymer ?
#
loop_
_entity_poly.entity_id
_entity_poly.type
_entity_poly.pdbx_seq_one_letter_code
_entity_poly.pdbx_strand_id
1 'polypeptide(L)'
;VGSEMCIRDRCTNARVVQTLVVDRRVGFLNTACMFLRAHRRRKDGKEHRYWSLVENRRVQGGRVVQRQVLYLGEINDSQRETWCRTIEVFDDEQDQAKQVALFPEDRPAPDLACEVVQVRLSDLQLHRPRQWGACWLACQLWNQLALDGYWSSKLRPSRQGTRWLNVFKTLVCYRLIDPGSEWRLHRHWYDHSAMADLLGEDFALAQSDKLYRCLDKILPHKTGLFSFLRQRWETLFDARFEVLLYDLTSTYFECEPPEDGKRKFGYSRDKRSDCVQVVIALIVTPEGFPIAYEVMPGNTSDKTTLREFVQKIETQYGRADRTWVMDRGIPTEAVLQEMRLAKPPIHYLVGTPKGRLTQLEKRFLNQPWEQVHEGVDVKLLTKDGEVYVLAKSAGRVDKERSMRRRRLKKLWRRLHELQQQKLTRDQLLIKLGSAKKDAGRAYFLVGIQLPEKDQAVNAGTFTFSLQRKKLRMVRRREGRYLLRSNLVAEDPAQLWQHYIQLTEIEQAFKELKSDLSIRPIYHQKDSRIEAHIFVAFHAYCLQVTLKQRLRALAPGLTPRAVLEKFAALQMVDVHLPTTDGRHIILPRYTQPDKDQQILLSQLKLELPDQPPPKIRANEAMSANG
;
A
#
# COMPACT_ATOMS: atom_id res chain seq x y z
N VAL A 1 -26.83 -31.02 -10.30
CA VAL A 1 -26.89 -32.39 -9.80
C VAL A 1 -25.76 -32.52 -8.78
N GLY A 2 -25.96 -32.41 -7.64
CA GLY A 2 -26.20 -32.85 -6.31
C GLY A 2 -25.16 -33.83 -5.81
N SER A 3 -24.55 -33.52 -4.71
CA SER A 3 -24.54 -34.43 -3.56
C SER A 3 -23.91 -33.73 -2.33
N GLU A 4 -24.80 -33.35 -1.45
CA GLU A 4 -24.47 -33.14 -0.05
C GLU A 4 -24.01 -34.48 0.54
N MET A 5 -22.82 -34.51 1.12
CA MET A 5 -22.39 -35.62 1.95
C MET A 5 -22.20 -35.13 3.36
N CYS A 6 -23.27 -35.30 4.12
CA CYS A 6 -23.33 -35.14 5.56
C CYS A 6 -22.49 -36.24 6.21
N ILE A 7 -21.30 -35.93 6.69
CA ILE A 7 -20.54 -36.85 7.56
C ILE A 7 -20.92 -36.53 9.00
N ARG A 8 -21.84 -37.33 9.52
CA ARG A 8 -22.04 -37.50 10.96
C ARG A 8 -20.87 -38.29 11.50
N ASP A 9 -19.88 -37.64 12.05
CA ASP A 9 -18.88 -38.29 12.86
C ASP A 9 -19.34 -38.33 14.31
N ARG A 10 -19.39 -39.55 14.83
CA ARG A 10 -19.74 -39.91 16.18
C ARG A 10 -18.78 -39.26 17.18
N CYS A 11 -19.28 -38.37 18.01
CA CYS A 11 -18.61 -37.93 19.21
C CYS A 11 -18.55 -39.09 20.21
N THR A 12 -17.38 -39.69 20.39
CA THR A 12 -17.10 -40.50 21.55
C THR A 12 -16.39 -39.63 22.61
N ASN A 13 -17.12 -39.39 23.67
CA ASN A 13 -16.73 -39.04 25.02
C ASN A 13 -15.46 -38.18 25.22
N ALA A 14 -15.62 -36.87 25.16
CA ALA A 14 -14.90 -35.96 26.04
C ALA A 14 -15.95 -35.35 26.97
N ARG A 15 -15.93 -35.70 28.23
CA ARG A 15 -16.73 -35.05 29.27
C ARG A 15 -16.29 -33.59 29.34
N VAL A 16 -17.13 -32.71 28.82
CA VAL A 16 -17.05 -31.26 29.05
C VAL A 16 -17.66 -31.04 30.44
N VAL A 17 -16.85 -30.68 31.41
CA VAL A 17 -17.36 -30.15 32.67
C VAL A 17 -17.89 -28.75 32.35
N GLN A 18 -19.21 -28.67 32.24
CA GLN A 18 -19.94 -27.40 32.17
C GLN A 18 -20.31 -27.03 33.62
N THR A 19 -19.62 -26.09 34.20
CA THR A 19 -20.13 -25.41 35.38
C THR A 19 -20.91 -24.19 34.89
N LEU A 20 -22.23 -24.33 34.86
CA LEU A 20 -23.17 -23.23 34.68
C LEU A 20 -23.40 -22.57 36.04
N VAL A 21 -22.72 -21.50 36.33
CA VAL A 21 -23.18 -20.57 37.35
C VAL A 21 -24.16 -19.61 36.68
N VAL A 22 -25.46 -19.87 36.87
CA VAL A 22 -26.51 -18.96 36.47
C VAL A 22 -26.71 -17.94 37.58
N ASP A 23 -26.07 -16.80 37.49
CA ASP A 23 -26.50 -15.63 38.26
C ASP A 23 -27.59 -14.88 37.46
N ARG A 24 -28.80 -14.95 38.00
CA ARG A 24 -29.99 -14.26 37.48
C ARG A 24 -30.02 -12.82 37.97
N ARG A 25 -29.18 -11.94 37.49
CA ARG A 25 -29.41 -10.47 37.50
C ARG A 25 -28.35 -9.78 36.65
N VAL A 26 -28.84 -9.17 35.62
CA VAL A 26 -28.21 -8.18 34.72
C VAL A 26 -28.07 -8.65 33.27
N GLY A 27 -28.67 -7.84 32.41
CA GLY A 27 -28.90 -8.10 31.01
C GLY A 27 -27.68 -8.32 30.13
N PHE A 28 -27.94 -9.07 29.09
CA PHE A 28 -27.21 -9.22 27.83
C PHE A 28 -25.73 -8.77 27.80
N LEU A 29 -24.83 -9.62 28.22
CA LEU A 29 -23.46 -9.62 27.79
C LEU A 29 -23.19 -10.91 27.00
N ASN A 30 -22.81 -10.76 25.73
CA ASN A 30 -22.36 -11.84 24.86
C ASN A 30 -21.04 -12.41 25.42
N THR A 31 -21.08 -13.35 26.30
CA THR A 31 -19.93 -14.11 26.76
C THR A 31 -19.58 -15.12 25.66
N ALA A 32 -18.55 -14.84 24.88
CA ALA A 32 -17.98 -15.80 23.94
C ALA A 32 -17.33 -16.94 24.76
N CYS A 33 -17.92 -18.12 24.72
CA CYS A 33 -17.36 -19.30 25.39
C CYS A 33 -16.20 -19.84 24.53
N MET A 34 -14.97 -19.74 25.04
CA MET A 34 -13.76 -20.28 24.37
C MET A 34 -13.44 -21.65 24.99
N PHE A 35 -12.99 -22.60 24.16
CA PHE A 35 -12.59 -23.93 24.59
C PHE A 35 -11.47 -24.51 23.73
N LEU A 36 -10.75 -25.49 24.31
CA LEU A 36 -9.70 -26.22 23.60
C LEU A 36 -10.30 -27.32 22.72
N ARG A 37 -9.88 -27.35 21.44
CA ARG A 37 -10.29 -28.39 20.49
C ARG A 37 -9.08 -29.15 19.98
N ALA A 38 -9.13 -30.48 20.06
CA ALA A 38 -8.14 -31.36 19.48
C ALA A 38 -8.53 -31.76 18.05
N HIS A 39 -7.57 -31.72 17.15
CA HIS A 39 -7.69 -32.27 15.80
C HIS A 39 -6.69 -33.41 15.62
N ARG A 40 -7.16 -34.58 15.20
CA ARG A 40 -6.32 -35.71 14.87
C ARG A 40 -6.06 -35.76 13.38
N ARG A 41 -4.81 -35.90 12.97
CA ARG A 41 -4.43 -36.14 11.58
C ARG A 41 -3.49 -37.34 11.50
N ARG A 42 -3.73 -38.20 10.51
CA ARG A 42 -2.81 -39.29 10.17
C ARG A 42 -1.88 -38.81 9.06
N LYS A 43 -0.59 -38.80 9.34
CA LYS A 43 0.45 -38.46 8.37
C LYS A 43 1.57 -39.49 8.51
N ASP A 44 2.02 -40.08 7.39
CA ASP A 44 3.11 -41.05 7.32
C ASP A 44 2.93 -42.27 8.25
N GLY A 45 1.67 -42.75 8.38
CA GLY A 45 1.32 -43.88 9.21
C GLY A 45 1.20 -43.61 10.70
N LYS A 46 1.53 -42.41 11.15
CA LYS A 46 1.41 -41.98 12.55
C LYS A 46 0.23 -41.02 12.74
N GLU A 47 -0.40 -41.10 13.91
CA GLU A 47 -1.47 -40.21 14.33
C GLU A 47 -0.87 -39.01 15.06
N HIS A 48 -1.13 -37.80 14.52
CA HIS A 48 -0.68 -36.53 15.08
C HIS A 48 -1.87 -35.77 15.63
N ARG A 49 -1.72 -35.18 16.80
CA ARG A 49 -2.76 -34.38 17.48
C ARG A 49 -2.34 -32.91 17.47
N TYR A 50 -3.23 -32.10 16.98
CA TYR A 50 -3.06 -30.64 16.97
C TYR A 50 -4.12 -30.01 17.84
N TRP A 51 -3.72 -29.08 18.68
CA TRP A 51 -4.62 -28.38 19.58
C TRP A 51 -4.87 -26.94 19.09
N SER A 52 -6.10 -26.49 19.25
CA SER A 52 -6.51 -25.13 18.94
C SER A 52 -7.45 -24.61 20.00
N LEU A 53 -7.29 -23.35 20.37
CA LEU A 53 -8.29 -22.61 21.13
C LEU A 53 -9.33 -22.08 20.17
N VAL A 54 -10.59 -22.37 20.42
CA VAL A 54 -11.71 -21.99 19.55
C VAL A 54 -12.79 -21.25 20.33
N GLU A 55 -13.41 -20.27 19.72
CA GLU A 55 -14.58 -19.58 20.23
C GLU A 55 -15.83 -19.95 19.42
N ASN A 56 -16.96 -20.10 20.09
CA ASN A 56 -18.25 -20.21 19.43
C ASN A 56 -18.88 -18.83 19.29
N ARG A 57 -19.06 -18.37 18.04
CA ARG A 57 -19.68 -17.08 17.76
C ARG A 57 -21.03 -17.29 17.09
N ARG A 58 -22.07 -16.70 17.66
CA ARG A 58 -23.39 -16.66 16.99
C ARG A 58 -23.36 -15.61 15.89
N VAL A 59 -23.72 -16.00 14.68
CA VAL A 59 -23.89 -15.13 13.52
C VAL A 59 -25.37 -14.92 13.21
N GLN A 60 -25.68 -13.92 12.39
CA GLN A 60 -27.06 -13.65 11.98
C GLN A 60 -27.72 -14.92 11.42
N GLY A 61 -28.94 -15.21 11.85
CA GLY A 61 -29.67 -16.44 11.51
C GLY A 61 -29.55 -17.57 12.51
N GLY A 62 -29.03 -17.33 13.73
CA GLY A 62 -28.99 -18.30 14.83
C GLY A 62 -27.94 -19.40 14.70
N ARG A 63 -27.15 -19.41 13.64
CA ARG A 63 -26.06 -20.37 13.45
C ARG A 63 -24.89 -20.04 14.38
N VAL A 64 -24.29 -21.08 14.95
CA VAL A 64 -23.05 -20.97 15.71
C VAL A 64 -21.89 -21.31 14.78
N VAL A 65 -21.00 -20.35 14.56
CA VAL A 65 -19.77 -20.55 13.79
C VAL A 65 -18.62 -20.67 14.79
N GLN A 66 -17.84 -21.72 14.64
CA GLN A 66 -16.65 -21.96 15.45
C GLN A 66 -15.46 -21.27 14.81
N ARG A 67 -14.86 -20.32 15.53
CA ARG A 67 -13.67 -19.60 15.10
C ARG A 67 -12.45 -20.08 15.87
N GLN A 68 -11.41 -20.46 15.17
CA GLN A 68 -10.12 -20.77 15.78
C GLN A 68 -9.45 -19.44 16.19
N VAL A 69 -9.21 -19.29 17.48
CA VAL A 69 -8.60 -18.08 18.05
C VAL A 69 -7.08 -18.23 18.15
N LEU A 70 -6.62 -19.42 18.55
CA LEU A 70 -5.21 -19.73 18.68
C LEU A 70 -4.96 -21.19 18.25
N TYR A 71 -3.92 -21.40 17.45
CA TYR A 71 -3.43 -22.72 17.10
C TYR A 71 -2.23 -23.04 18.00
N LEU A 72 -2.36 -24.05 18.83
CA LEU A 72 -1.32 -24.46 19.77
C LEU A 72 -0.29 -25.42 19.15
N GLY A 73 -0.59 -25.93 17.94
CA GLY A 73 0.34 -26.78 17.18
C GLY A 73 0.36 -28.23 17.66
N GLU A 74 1.26 -29.00 17.08
CA GLU A 74 1.66 -30.31 17.56
C GLU A 74 2.86 -30.13 18.46
N ILE A 75 2.77 -30.61 19.70
CA ILE A 75 3.90 -30.59 20.63
C ILE A 75 4.76 -31.81 20.31
N ASN A 76 5.89 -31.62 19.66
CA ASN A 76 6.88 -32.66 19.46
C ASN A 76 7.87 -32.75 20.64
N ASP A 77 8.64 -33.83 20.69
CA ASP A 77 9.49 -34.14 21.84
C ASP A 77 10.54 -33.07 22.19
N SER A 78 11.01 -32.28 21.20
CA SER A 78 11.97 -31.19 21.44
C SER A 78 11.32 -29.95 22.06
N GLN A 79 10.07 -29.68 21.74
CA GLN A 79 9.27 -28.64 22.44
C GLN A 79 8.83 -29.10 23.82
N ARG A 80 8.74 -30.40 24.04
CA ARG A 80 8.40 -31.03 25.33
C ARG A 80 9.42 -30.69 26.43
N GLU A 81 10.71 -30.64 26.12
CA GLU A 81 11.74 -30.25 27.11
C GLU A 81 11.59 -28.80 27.58
N THR A 82 11.11 -27.91 26.71
CA THR A 82 10.86 -26.52 27.04
C THR A 82 9.53 -26.30 27.76
N TRP A 83 8.58 -27.24 27.59
CA TRP A 83 7.23 -27.20 28.15
C TRP A 83 7.01 -28.26 29.25
N CYS A 84 8.06 -28.97 29.68
CA CYS A 84 8.02 -29.98 30.74
C CYS A 84 7.70 -29.42 32.12
N ARG A 85 6.59 -28.71 32.20
CA ARG A 85 5.97 -28.38 33.49
C ARG A 85 4.60 -29.00 33.49
N THR A 86 4.40 -29.97 34.34
CA THR A 86 3.10 -30.55 34.62
C THR A 86 2.15 -29.44 35.07
N ILE A 87 1.00 -29.37 34.44
CA ILE A 87 -0.07 -28.47 34.87
C ILE A 87 -0.87 -29.27 35.92
N GLU A 88 -0.89 -28.79 37.15
CA GLU A 88 -1.85 -29.27 38.12
C GLU A 88 -3.17 -28.51 37.90
N VAL A 89 -4.22 -29.26 37.64
CA VAL A 89 -5.58 -28.75 37.55
C VAL A 89 -6.24 -28.93 38.90
N PHE A 90 -6.70 -27.84 39.50
CA PHE A 90 -7.50 -27.88 40.69
C PHE A 90 -8.96 -28.23 40.34
N ASP A 91 -9.47 -29.31 40.91
CA ASP A 91 -10.86 -29.72 40.74
C ASP A 91 -11.67 -29.09 41.88
N ASP A 92 -12.38 -28.01 41.58
CA ASP A 92 -13.18 -27.26 42.57
C ASP A 92 -14.34 -28.10 43.17
N GLU A 93 -14.77 -29.21 42.51
CA GLU A 93 -15.81 -30.08 43.03
C GLU A 93 -15.27 -31.11 44.04
N GLN A 94 -14.00 -31.46 43.95
CA GLN A 94 -13.36 -32.47 44.81
C GLN A 94 -12.34 -31.91 45.80
N ASP A 95 -12.12 -30.59 45.77
CA ASP A 95 -11.11 -29.87 46.56
C ASP A 95 -9.72 -30.56 46.55
N GLN A 96 -9.37 -31.14 45.43
CA GLN A 96 -8.12 -31.87 45.22
C GLN A 96 -7.40 -31.40 43.96
N ALA A 97 -6.11 -31.16 44.11
CA ALA A 97 -5.24 -30.94 42.98
C ALA A 97 -4.90 -32.27 42.31
N LYS A 98 -5.25 -32.41 41.04
CA LYS A 98 -4.82 -33.53 40.18
C LYS A 98 -3.77 -33.07 39.21
N GLN A 99 -2.63 -33.74 39.18
CA GLN A 99 -1.67 -33.59 38.08
C GLN A 99 -2.28 -34.18 36.83
N VAL A 100 -2.65 -33.28 35.90
CA VAL A 100 -3.14 -33.70 34.60
C VAL A 100 -2.07 -33.32 33.61
N ALA A 101 -1.50 -34.29 32.92
CA ALA A 101 -0.73 -33.98 31.72
C ALA A 101 -1.65 -33.23 30.76
N LEU A 102 -1.16 -32.20 30.10
CA LEU A 102 -1.91 -31.44 29.09
C LEU A 102 -2.51 -32.37 28.02
N PHE A 103 -1.99 -33.58 27.93
CA PHE A 103 -2.41 -34.65 27.02
C PHE A 103 -2.56 -35.95 27.85
N PRO A 104 -3.79 -36.37 28.21
CA PRO A 104 -4.08 -37.48 29.11
C PRO A 104 -3.53 -38.85 28.69
N GLU A 105 -3.08 -38.98 27.43
CA GLU A 105 -2.55 -40.24 26.89
C GLU A 105 -1.01 -40.24 26.82
N ASP A 106 -0.36 -39.15 27.16
CA ASP A 106 1.09 -39.10 27.26
C ASP A 106 1.51 -39.61 28.67
N ARG A 107 2.60 -40.36 28.69
CA ARG A 107 3.19 -40.93 29.89
C ARG A 107 3.39 -39.85 30.97
N PRO A 108 3.27 -40.19 32.25
CA PRO A 108 3.56 -39.27 33.34
C PRO A 108 4.93 -38.61 33.10
N ALA A 109 4.99 -37.30 33.28
CA ALA A 109 6.23 -36.55 33.12
C ALA A 109 7.29 -37.17 34.09
N PRO A 110 8.54 -37.36 33.60
CA PRO A 110 9.59 -37.84 34.50
C PRO A 110 9.75 -36.83 35.65
N ASP A 111 10.09 -37.34 36.85
CA ASP A 111 10.42 -36.54 38.01
C ASP A 111 11.67 -35.68 37.74
N LEU A 112 11.46 -34.59 37.01
CA LEU A 112 12.47 -33.55 36.87
C LEU A 112 12.27 -32.57 38.00
N ALA A 113 13.36 -32.16 38.66
CA ALA A 113 13.41 -31.13 39.68
C ALA A 113 13.04 -29.74 39.10
N CYS A 114 11.82 -29.60 38.59
CA CYS A 114 11.27 -28.37 38.05
C CYS A 114 10.24 -27.80 39.04
N GLU A 115 10.26 -26.48 39.20
CA GLU A 115 9.15 -25.80 39.90
C GLU A 115 7.84 -26.08 39.14
N VAL A 116 6.96 -26.85 39.78
CA VAL A 116 5.61 -27.10 39.27
C VAL A 116 4.72 -25.96 39.70
N VAL A 117 4.05 -25.33 38.74
CA VAL A 117 3.09 -24.26 38.99
C VAL A 117 1.69 -24.77 38.65
N GLN A 118 0.80 -24.80 39.65
CA GLN A 118 -0.60 -25.17 39.46
C GLN A 118 -1.36 -24.00 38.83
N VAL A 119 -2.08 -24.25 37.73
CA VAL A 119 -2.87 -23.25 37.03
C VAL A 119 -4.35 -23.64 36.95
N ARG A 120 -5.23 -22.66 37.12
CA ARG A 120 -6.68 -22.83 36.96
C ARG A 120 -7.04 -22.66 35.47
N LEU A 121 -7.25 -23.76 34.78
CA LEU A 121 -7.59 -23.73 33.35
C LEU A 121 -8.98 -23.15 33.08
N SER A 122 -9.94 -23.30 34.01
CA SER A 122 -11.27 -22.68 33.93
C SER A 122 -11.23 -21.18 33.86
N ASP A 123 -10.22 -20.57 34.46
CA ASP A 123 -10.08 -19.13 34.61
C ASP A 123 -9.11 -18.52 33.57
N LEU A 124 -8.72 -19.31 32.57
CA LEU A 124 -7.89 -18.84 31.45
C LEU A 124 -8.58 -17.70 30.72
N GLN A 125 -7.88 -16.59 30.58
CA GLN A 125 -8.37 -15.39 29.89
C GLN A 125 -7.43 -14.97 28.78
N LEU A 126 -8.00 -14.43 27.69
CA LEU A 126 -7.24 -13.86 26.59
C LEU A 126 -7.41 -12.34 26.58
N HIS A 127 -6.31 -11.65 26.65
CA HIS A 127 -6.27 -10.21 26.69
C HIS A 127 -5.48 -9.62 25.52
N ARG A 128 -5.79 -8.38 25.18
CA ARG A 128 -5.03 -7.54 24.25
C ARG A 128 -4.73 -8.20 22.90
N PRO A 129 -5.75 -8.61 22.11
CA PRO A 129 -5.51 -9.04 20.74
C PRO A 129 -4.94 -7.87 19.93
N ARG A 130 -3.78 -8.06 19.30
CA ARG A 130 -3.10 -7.01 18.54
C ARG A 130 -2.44 -7.55 17.28
N GLN A 131 -2.45 -6.74 16.25
CA GLN A 131 -1.84 -7.06 14.95
C GLN A 131 -0.33 -7.16 15.11
N TRP A 132 0.21 -8.36 14.92
CA TRP A 132 1.64 -8.62 15.11
C TRP A 132 2.39 -8.78 13.77
N GLY A 133 1.91 -9.67 12.87
CA GLY A 133 2.69 -10.08 11.71
C GLY A 133 2.99 -8.95 10.72
N ALA A 134 2.03 -8.08 10.44
CA ALA A 134 2.28 -6.92 9.57
C ALA A 134 3.25 -5.93 10.24
N CYS A 135 3.14 -5.71 11.56
CA CYS A 135 4.07 -4.86 12.30
C CYS A 135 5.49 -5.44 12.29
N TRP A 136 5.61 -6.74 12.51
CA TRP A 136 6.88 -7.45 12.44
C TRP A 136 7.49 -7.36 11.04
N LEU A 137 6.73 -7.63 9.97
CA LEU A 137 7.22 -7.51 8.59
C LEU A 137 7.70 -6.09 8.27
N ALA A 138 6.96 -5.06 8.70
CA ALA A 138 7.37 -3.67 8.52
C ALA A 138 8.69 -3.37 9.25
N CYS A 139 8.88 -3.90 10.46
CA CYS A 139 10.14 -3.81 11.20
C CYS A 139 11.28 -4.57 10.49
N GLN A 140 11.02 -5.72 9.87
CA GLN A 140 12.02 -6.45 9.09
C GLN A 140 12.47 -5.65 7.84
N LEU A 141 11.53 -5.01 7.13
CA LEU A 141 11.86 -4.13 5.99
C LEU A 141 12.69 -2.92 6.44
N TRP A 142 12.34 -2.32 7.56
CA TRP A 142 13.11 -1.24 8.18
C TRP A 142 14.56 -1.67 8.50
N ASN A 143 14.72 -2.86 9.11
CA ASN A 143 16.03 -3.42 9.45
C ASN A 143 16.83 -3.76 8.17
N GLN A 144 16.18 -4.30 7.15
CA GLN A 144 16.81 -4.62 5.86
C GLN A 144 17.41 -3.37 5.20
N LEU A 145 16.73 -2.24 5.28
CA LEU A 145 17.24 -0.96 4.81
C LEU A 145 18.28 -0.35 5.77
N ALA A 146 18.59 -0.99 6.89
CA ALA A 146 19.52 -0.50 7.92
C ALA A 146 19.19 0.94 8.40
N LEU A 147 17.89 1.30 8.46
CA LEU A 147 17.45 2.65 8.80
C LEU A 147 17.78 3.04 10.25
N ASP A 148 17.91 2.07 11.16
CA ASP A 148 18.39 2.35 12.53
C ASP A 148 19.80 2.95 12.51
N GLY A 149 20.71 2.44 11.67
CA GLY A 149 22.06 2.97 11.51
C GLY A 149 22.09 4.41 11.01
N TYR A 150 21.17 4.76 10.08
CA TYR A 150 21.06 6.14 9.60
C TYR A 150 20.47 7.09 10.63
N TRP A 151 19.41 6.67 11.33
CA TRP A 151 18.62 7.56 12.17
C TRP A 151 19.11 7.68 13.61
N SER A 152 19.83 6.68 14.15
CA SER A 152 20.27 6.66 15.56
C SER A 152 21.08 7.89 15.97
N SER A 153 21.99 8.36 15.10
CA SER A 153 22.78 9.56 15.36
C SER A 153 21.98 10.87 15.28
N LYS A 154 20.87 10.87 14.53
CA LYS A 154 20.05 12.05 14.22
C LYS A 154 18.86 12.19 15.17
N LEU A 155 18.27 11.06 15.59
CA LEU A 155 17.11 10.99 16.47
C LEU A 155 17.51 10.44 17.84
N ARG A 156 18.46 11.12 18.49
CA ARG A 156 18.93 10.75 19.84
C ARG A 156 17.78 10.83 20.87
N PRO A 157 17.75 9.95 21.87
CA PRO A 157 16.79 10.01 22.94
C PRO A 157 16.78 11.40 23.62
N SER A 158 15.61 11.86 24.06
CA SER A 158 15.52 13.10 24.82
C SER A 158 16.06 12.90 26.25
N ARG A 159 16.35 14.01 26.94
CA ARG A 159 16.70 14.00 28.38
C ARG A 159 15.60 13.36 29.25
N GLN A 160 14.35 13.41 28.78
CA GLN A 160 13.18 12.80 29.44
C GLN A 160 12.95 11.33 29.02
N GLY A 161 13.91 10.69 28.37
CA GLY A 161 13.84 9.27 27.96
C GLY A 161 13.03 8.97 26.70
N THR A 162 12.49 9.98 25.98
CA THR A 162 11.76 9.72 24.74
C THR A 162 12.70 9.20 23.66
N ARG A 163 12.47 7.98 23.17
CA ARG A 163 13.22 7.35 22.08
C ARG A 163 12.66 7.78 20.73
N TRP A 164 13.10 8.93 20.22
CA TRP A 164 12.58 9.53 18.98
C TRP A 164 12.67 8.61 17.77
N LEU A 165 13.68 7.77 17.70
CA LEU A 165 13.81 6.77 16.64
C LEU A 165 12.63 5.80 16.65
N ASN A 166 12.22 5.30 17.81
CA ASN A 166 11.09 4.39 17.94
C ASN A 166 9.75 5.08 17.63
N VAL A 167 9.60 6.36 18.02
CA VAL A 167 8.44 7.19 17.61
C VAL A 167 8.36 7.28 16.08
N PHE A 168 9.49 7.58 15.43
CA PHE A 168 9.56 7.70 13.98
C PHE A 168 9.30 6.35 13.28
N LYS A 169 9.92 5.28 13.73
CA LYS A 169 9.69 3.92 13.23
C LYS A 169 8.21 3.54 13.31
N THR A 170 7.55 3.87 14.42
CA THR A 170 6.11 3.65 14.60
C THR A 170 5.27 4.44 13.59
N LEU A 171 5.58 5.74 13.36
CA LEU A 171 4.91 6.56 12.36
C LEU A 171 5.01 5.96 10.95
N VAL A 172 6.18 5.48 10.58
CA VAL A 172 6.43 4.88 9.25
C VAL A 172 5.73 3.53 9.11
N CYS A 173 5.83 2.65 10.12
CA CYS A 173 5.14 1.35 10.11
C CYS A 173 3.62 1.53 10.06
N TYR A 174 3.07 2.46 10.84
CA TYR A 174 1.66 2.80 10.78
C TYR A 174 1.24 3.26 9.38
N ARG A 175 2.02 4.16 8.77
CA ARG A 175 1.73 4.66 7.42
C ARG A 175 1.76 3.54 6.37
N LEU A 176 2.60 2.54 6.54
CA LEU A 176 2.69 1.38 5.64
C LEU A 176 1.51 0.42 5.82
N ILE A 177 1.09 0.15 7.06
CA ILE A 177 0.16 -0.94 7.41
C ILE A 177 -1.30 -0.47 7.37
N ASP A 178 -1.61 0.59 8.09
CA ASP A 178 -2.98 1.11 8.28
C ASP A 178 -2.97 2.65 8.25
N PRO A 179 -2.69 3.25 7.09
CA PRO A 179 -2.43 4.66 6.96
C PRO A 179 -3.60 5.53 7.39
N GLY A 180 -3.32 6.52 8.22
CA GLY A 180 -4.30 7.47 8.76
C GLY A 180 -3.64 8.67 9.40
N SER A 181 -4.40 9.44 10.18
CA SER A 181 -3.87 10.58 10.93
C SER A 181 -3.08 10.14 12.16
N GLU A 182 -2.18 11.01 12.62
CA GLU A 182 -1.42 10.80 13.88
C GLU A 182 -2.37 10.67 15.08
N TRP A 183 -3.54 11.33 15.04
CA TRP A 183 -4.58 11.18 16.04
C TRP A 183 -5.18 9.78 16.08
N ARG A 184 -5.46 9.17 14.90
CA ARG A 184 -5.94 7.80 14.79
C ARG A 184 -4.88 6.81 15.26
N LEU A 185 -3.59 7.06 14.94
CA LEU A 185 -2.47 6.27 15.48
C LEU A 185 -2.50 6.28 17.00
N HIS A 186 -2.54 7.47 17.61
CA HIS A 186 -2.57 7.67 19.06
C HIS A 186 -3.78 7.01 19.74
N ARG A 187 -4.99 7.18 19.19
CA ARG A 187 -6.25 6.78 19.84
C ARG A 187 -6.66 5.33 19.61
N HIS A 188 -6.24 4.74 18.49
CA HIS A 188 -6.78 3.45 18.08
C HIS A 188 -5.71 2.45 17.66
N TRP A 189 -4.83 2.83 16.75
CA TRP A 189 -3.99 1.84 16.11
C TRP A 189 -2.89 1.30 17.00
N TYR A 190 -2.26 2.16 17.81
CA TYR A 190 -1.10 1.76 18.60
C TYR A 190 -1.42 0.62 19.58
N ASP A 191 -2.53 0.72 20.30
CA ASP A 191 -2.96 -0.30 21.28
C ASP A 191 -3.41 -1.62 20.62
N HIS A 192 -3.86 -1.56 19.35
CA HIS A 192 -4.25 -2.73 18.58
C HIS A 192 -3.09 -3.26 17.70
N SER A 193 -1.92 -2.65 17.78
CA SER A 193 -0.69 -3.08 17.11
C SER A 193 0.31 -3.67 18.09
N ALA A 194 1.16 -4.56 17.61
CA ALA A 194 2.25 -5.10 18.42
C ALA A 194 3.52 -4.22 18.41
N MET A 195 3.41 -2.93 18.01
CA MET A 195 4.58 -2.06 17.95
C MET A 195 5.23 -1.87 19.32
N ALA A 196 4.43 -1.78 20.40
CA ALA A 196 4.95 -1.70 21.75
C ALA A 196 5.83 -2.92 22.11
N ASP A 197 5.34 -4.12 21.80
CA ASP A 197 6.08 -5.37 22.06
C ASP A 197 7.34 -5.49 21.21
N LEU A 198 7.25 -5.15 19.92
CA LEU A 198 8.37 -5.23 18.97
C LEU A 198 9.49 -4.22 19.25
N LEU A 199 9.15 -3.07 19.82
CA LEU A 199 10.11 -2.00 20.12
C LEU A 199 10.55 -1.97 21.58
N GLY A 200 9.95 -2.78 22.46
CA GLY A 200 10.19 -2.74 23.90
C GLY A 200 9.76 -1.39 24.52
N GLU A 201 8.60 -0.91 24.13
CA GLU A 201 8.05 0.40 24.50
C GLU A 201 6.64 0.25 25.12
N ASP A 202 6.13 1.32 25.70
CA ASP A 202 4.78 1.41 26.21
C ASP A 202 3.92 2.43 25.39
N PHE A 203 2.68 2.64 25.83
CA PHE A 203 1.78 3.60 25.20
C PHE A 203 2.31 5.04 25.22
N ALA A 204 3.21 5.38 26.15
CA ALA A 204 3.80 6.73 26.22
C ALA A 204 4.60 7.09 24.97
N LEU A 205 5.03 6.09 24.16
CA LEU A 205 5.67 6.33 22.87
C LEU A 205 4.73 7.01 21.88
N ALA A 206 3.47 6.59 21.82
CA ALA A 206 2.48 7.06 20.87
C ALA A 206 1.64 8.24 21.35
N GLN A 207 2.07 8.95 22.40
CA GLN A 207 1.41 10.20 22.82
C GLN A 207 1.39 11.22 21.70
N SER A 208 0.25 11.89 21.50
CA SER A 208 0.01 12.78 20.36
C SER A 208 1.06 13.89 20.22
N ASP A 209 1.48 14.49 21.32
CA ASP A 209 2.52 15.53 21.32
C ASP A 209 3.87 15.00 20.84
N LYS A 210 4.25 13.77 21.21
CA LYS A 210 5.49 13.11 20.75
C LYS A 210 5.44 12.83 19.25
N LEU A 211 4.30 12.37 18.73
CA LEU A 211 4.12 12.13 17.29
C LEU A 211 4.34 13.42 16.50
N TYR A 212 3.66 14.52 16.89
CA TYR A 212 3.82 15.81 16.21
C TYR A 212 5.22 16.41 16.37
N ARG A 213 5.85 16.29 17.55
CA ARG A 213 7.23 16.76 17.78
C ARG A 213 8.26 15.94 17.00
N CYS A 214 7.98 14.67 16.73
CA CYS A 214 8.83 13.85 15.87
C CYS A 214 8.85 14.40 14.44
N LEU A 215 7.70 14.82 13.89
CA LEU A 215 7.62 15.44 12.56
C LEU A 215 8.52 16.68 12.45
N ASP A 216 8.61 17.48 13.51
CA ASP A 216 9.45 18.69 13.53
C ASP A 216 10.97 18.37 13.49
N LYS A 217 11.37 17.10 13.79
CA LYS A 217 12.79 16.67 13.88
C LYS A 217 13.33 16.00 12.61
N ILE A 218 12.48 15.37 11.81
CA ILE A 218 12.93 14.48 10.74
C ILE A 218 13.29 15.20 9.44
N LEU A 219 12.61 16.31 9.13
CA LEU A 219 12.70 16.99 7.83
C LEU A 219 14.12 17.46 7.44
N PRO A 220 14.96 17.99 8.36
CA PRO A 220 16.32 18.43 8.04
C PRO A 220 17.23 17.32 7.47
N HIS A 221 16.87 16.06 7.67
CA HIS A 221 17.68 14.91 7.27
C HIS A 221 17.25 14.29 5.93
N LYS A 222 16.31 14.91 5.21
CA LYS A 222 15.72 14.40 3.96
C LYS A 222 16.77 14.08 2.90
N THR A 223 17.64 15.02 2.58
CA THR A 223 18.63 14.87 1.51
C THR A 223 19.64 13.74 1.79
N GLY A 224 20.15 13.69 3.03
CA GLY A 224 21.10 12.64 3.42
C GLY A 224 20.48 11.24 3.41
N LEU A 225 19.16 11.13 3.70
CA LEU A 225 18.46 9.86 3.63
C LEU A 225 18.46 9.27 2.21
N PHE A 226 18.15 10.06 1.20
CA PHE A 226 18.08 9.55 -0.17
C PHE A 226 19.46 9.08 -0.66
N SER A 227 20.54 9.77 -0.28
CA SER A 227 21.90 9.32 -0.59
C SER A 227 22.23 7.98 0.11
N PHE A 228 21.81 7.83 1.38
CA PHE A 228 21.96 6.58 2.12
C PHE A 228 21.16 5.43 1.50
N LEU A 229 19.88 5.65 1.18
CA LEU A 229 19.01 4.64 0.61
C LEU A 229 19.48 4.20 -0.79
N ARG A 230 20.00 5.13 -1.59
CA ARG A 230 20.59 4.81 -2.89
C ARG A 230 21.68 3.74 -2.74
N GLN A 231 22.65 3.93 -1.84
CA GLN A 231 23.71 2.96 -1.57
C GLN A 231 23.15 1.62 -1.08
N ARG A 232 22.10 1.64 -0.25
CA ARG A 232 21.45 0.40 0.21
C ARG A 232 20.80 -0.36 -0.92
N TRP A 233 20.09 0.31 -1.82
CA TRP A 233 19.45 -0.35 -2.97
C TRP A 233 20.45 -0.84 -4.02
N GLU A 234 21.57 -0.12 -4.22
CA GLU A 234 22.70 -0.62 -5.01
C GLU A 234 23.19 -1.95 -4.43
N THR A 235 23.41 -2.02 -3.10
CA THR A 235 23.89 -3.24 -2.44
C THR A 235 22.88 -4.38 -2.43
N LEU A 236 21.58 -4.09 -2.22
CA LEU A 236 20.54 -5.10 -2.03
C LEU A 236 19.99 -5.67 -3.34
N PHE A 237 19.96 -4.85 -4.40
CA PHE A 237 19.23 -5.17 -5.63
C PHE A 237 20.04 -4.88 -6.91
N ASP A 238 21.30 -4.52 -6.81
CA ASP A 238 22.10 -4.03 -7.94
C ASP A 238 21.37 -2.89 -8.71
N ALA A 239 20.71 -2.01 -7.95
CA ALA A 239 19.90 -0.94 -8.53
C ALA A 239 20.77 0.05 -9.28
N ARG A 240 20.36 0.38 -10.51
CA ARG A 240 21.05 1.33 -11.38
C ARG A 240 20.33 2.68 -11.39
N PHE A 241 21.08 3.77 -11.47
CA PHE A 241 20.57 5.13 -11.38
C PHE A 241 20.91 5.96 -12.63
N GLU A 242 21.10 5.29 -13.75
CA GLU A 242 21.39 5.89 -15.05
C GLU A 242 20.13 6.43 -15.75
N VAL A 243 18.98 5.80 -15.48
CA VAL A 243 17.68 6.24 -16.00
C VAL A 243 16.84 6.78 -14.85
N LEU A 244 16.36 8.01 -14.99
CA LEU A 244 15.55 8.71 -14.00
C LEU A 244 14.19 9.08 -14.57
N LEU A 245 13.15 8.60 -13.93
CA LEU A 245 11.76 8.93 -14.30
C LEU A 245 11.31 10.12 -13.48
N TYR A 246 10.90 11.19 -14.13
CA TYR A 246 10.46 12.43 -13.49
C TYR A 246 9.01 12.76 -13.83
N ASP A 247 8.21 13.02 -12.82
CA ASP A 247 6.84 13.50 -12.98
C ASP A 247 6.37 14.28 -11.75
N LEU A 248 5.23 14.97 -11.88
CA LEU A 248 4.60 15.76 -10.83
C LEU A 248 3.19 15.25 -10.51
N THR A 249 2.85 15.36 -9.25
CA THR A 249 1.46 15.17 -8.80
C THR A 249 1.04 16.29 -7.86
N SER A 250 -0.22 16.32 -7.46
CA SER A 250 -0.72 17.23 -6.44
C SER A 250 -1.46 16.47 -5.35
N THR A 251 -1.47 17.03 -4.14
CA THR A 251 -2.36 16.60 -3.06
C THR A 251 -3.11 17.81 -2.54
N TYR A 252 -4.43 17.66 -2.35
CA TYR A 252 -5.32 18.75 -1.96
C TYR A 252 -5.58 18.75 -0.45
N PHE A 253 -6.06 19.90 0.03
CA PHE A 253 -6.46 20.13 1.41
C PHE A 253 -7.90 20.63 1.43
N GLU A 254 -8.73 20.03 2.27
CA GLU A 254 -10.10 20.48 2.52
C GLU A 254 -10.10 21.50 3.67
N CYS A 255 -9.53 22.67 3.40
CA CYS A 255 -9.44 23.78 4.32
C CYS A 255 -9.51 25.11 3.56
N GLU A 256 -9.72 26.20 4.26
CA GLU A 256 -9.60 27.53 3.70
C GLU A 256 -8.16 27.82 3.26
N PRO A 257 -7.97 28.61 2.19
CA PRO A 257 -6.65 28.98 1.73
C PRO A 257 -5.94 29.83 2.79
N PRO A 258 -4.70 29.49 3.18
CA PRO A 258 -3.92 30.36 4.04
C PRO A 258 -3.46 31.60 3.27
N GLU A 259 -3.21 32.69 4.00
CA GLU A 259 -2.66 33.91 3.41
C GLU A 259 -1.29 33.66 2.77
N ASP A 260 -0.43 32.94 3.49
CA ASP A 260 0.92 32.57 3.07
C ASP A 260 1.15 31.06 3.04
N GLY A 261 2.23 30.63 2.39
CA GLY A 261 2.69 29.25 2.39
C GLY A 261 2.52 28.53 1.06
N LYS A 262 2.72 27.20 1.10
CA LYS A 262 2.72 26.33 -0.09
C LYS A 262 1.31 25.90 -0.53
N ARG A 263 0.31 25.97 0.34
CA ARG A 263 -1.07 25.62 0.01
C ARG A 263 -1.70 26.71 -0.84
N LYS A 264 -1.80 26.49 -2.14
CA LYS A 264 -2.36 27.46 -3.10
C LYS A 264 -3.29 26.76 -4.08
N PHE A 265 -4.25 27.51 -4.63
CA PHE A 265 -5.04 27.01 -5.75
C PHE A 265 -4.16 26.82 -6.99
N GLY A 266 -4.43 25.76 -7.76
CA GLY A 266 -3.67 25.46 -8.96
C GLY A 266 -4.35 24.39 -9.81
N TYR A 267 -3.64 23.88 -10.81
CA TYR A 267 -4.15 22.81 -11.65
C TYR A 267 -4.23 21.50 -10.85
N SER A 268 -5.44 21.13 -10.45
CA SER A 268 -5.67 19.92 -9.65
C SER A 268 -5.70 18.65 -10.54
N ARG A 269 -4.73 17.78 -10.35
CA ARG A 269 -4.70 16.46 -11.01
C ARG A 269 -5.75 15.51 -10.41
N ASP A 270 -6.24 15.80 -9.21
CA ASP A 270 -7.29 15.06 -8.52
C ASP A 270 -8.70 15.57 -8.83
N LYS A 271 -8.83 16.57 -9.73
CA LYS A 271 -10.10 17.21 -10.12
C LYS A 271 -10.83 17.92 -8.97
N ARG A 272 -10.09 18.34 -7.97
CA ARG A 272 -10.54 19.14 -6.82
C ARG A 272 -10.03 20.58 -6.98
N SER A 273 -10.55 21.27 -7.99
CA SER A 273 -10.22 22.68 -8.24
C SER A 273 -10.81 23.63 -7.20
N ASP A 274 -11.73 23.13 -6.39
CA ASP A 274 -12.34 23.78 -5.23
C ASP A 274 -11.43 23.83 -3.99
N CYS A 275 -10.34 23.04 -3.97
CA CYS A 275 -9.44 22.93 -2.84
C CYS A 275 -8.06 23.52 -3.14
N VAL A 276 -7.41 24.06 -2.12
CA VAL A 276 -5.98 24.38 -2.16
C VAL A 276 -5.17 23.08 -2.18
N GLN A 277 -3.97 23.15 -2.73
CA GLN A 277 -3.11 21.98 -2.93
C GLN A 277 -1.63 22.32 -2.74
N VAL A 278 -0.80 21.30 -2.64
CA VAL A 278 0.64 21.36 -2.89
C VAL A 278 0.99 20.47 -4.07
N VAL A 279 2.05 20.81 -4.78
CA VAL A 279 2.59 19.99 -5.86
C VAL A 279 3.76 19.18 -5.33
N ILE A 280 3.79 17.90 -5.67
CA ILE A 280 4.88 16.98 -5.32
C ILE A 280 5.55 16.57 -6.62
N ALA A 281 6.82 16.95 -6.76
CA ALA A 281 7.69 16.43 -7.80
C ALA A 281 8.44 15.21 -7.28
N LEU A 282 8.54 14.18 -8.10
CA LEU A 282 9.14 12.90 -7.73
C LEU A 282 10.10 12.44 -8.83
N ILE A 283 11.23 11.90 -8.40
CA ILE A 283 12.17 11.18 -9.26
C ILE A 283 12.29 9.76 -8.74
N VAL A 284 12.07 8.80 -9.62
CA VAL A 284 12.27 7.37 -9.32
C VAL A 284 13.10 6.70 -10.40
N THR A 285 13.69 5.56 -10.06
CA THR A 285 14.30 4.66 -11.06
C THR A 285 13.24 3.84 -11.80
N PRO A 286 13.59 3.12 -12.86
CA PRO A 286 12.70 2.17 -13.53
C PRO A 286 12.13 1.06 -12.63
N GLU A 287 12.84 0.72 -11.56
CA GLU A 287 12.39 -0.24 -10.56
C GLU A 287 11.40 0.38 -9.56
N GLY A 288 11.31 1.71 -9.52
CA GLY A 288 10.43 2.47 -8.62
C GLY A 288 11.14 3.02 -7.38
N PHE A 289 12.47 2.90 -7.27
CA PHE A 289 13.21 3.47 -6.12
C PHE A 289 13.19 4.99 -6.15
N PRO A 290 12.74 5.68 -5.10
CA PRO A 290 12.71 7.12 -5.05
C PRO A 290 14.11 7.71 -4.81
N ILE A 291 14.55 8.59 -5.71
CA ILE A 291 15.86 9.25 -5.63
C ILE A 291 15.76 10.63 -4.99
N ALA A 292 14.70 11.34 -5.31
CA ALA A 292 14.42 12.64 -4.73
C ALA A 292 12.93 12.99 -4.86
N TYR A 293 12.44 13.84 -3.98
CA TYR A 293 11.17 14.51 -4.13
C TYR A 293 11.22 15.92 -3.56
N GLU A 294 10.32 16.78 -4.03
CA GLU A 294 10.12 18.11 -3.47
C GLU A 294 8.64 18.43 -3.33
N VAL A 295 8.34 19.21 -2.30
CA VAL A 295 7.01 19.76 -2.07
C VAL A 295 7.03 21.24 -2.42
N MET A 296 6.27 21.60 -3.44
CA MET A 296 6.23 22.94 -4.02
C MET A 296 4.86 23.60 -3.81
N PRO A 297 4.76 24.92 -3.95
CA PRO A 297 3.49 25.62 -3.92
C PRO A 297 2.47 25.04 -4.90
N GLY A 298 1.19 25.03 -4.50
CA GLY A 298 0.12 24.41 -5.28
C GLY A 298 -0.15 25.01 -6.66
N ASN A 299 0.30 26.24 -6.90
CA ASN A 299 0.24 26.95 -8.18
C ASN A 299 1.48 26.75 -9.06
N THR A 300 2.43 25.90 -8.64
CA THR A 300 3.65 25.62 -9.40
C THR A 300 3.30 24.98 -10.75
N SER A 301 3.89 25.54 -11.83
CA SER A 301 3.73 25.01 -13.18
C SER A 301 4.73 23.89 -13.46
N ASP A 302 4.28 22.83 -14.13
CA ASP A 302 5.13 21.70 -14.53
C ASP A 302 6.37 22.14 -15.34
N LYS A 303 6.22 23.24 -16.08
CA LYS A 303 7.25 23.74 -16.99
C LYS A 303 8.44 24.40 -16.31
N THR A 304 8.31 24.85 -15.07
CA THR A 304 9.34 25.62 -14.35
C THR A 304 10.24 24.77 -13.47
N THR A 305 9.83 23.56 -13.16
CA THR A 305 10.44 22.73 -12.11
C THR A 305 11.65 21.91 -12.57
N LEU A 306 11.68 21.48 -13.81
CA LEU A 306 12.68 20.55 -14.32
C LEU A 306 14.12 21.05 -14.17
N ARG A 307 14.37 22.33 -14.49
CA ARG A 307 15.73 22.92 -14.41
C ARG A 307 16.31 22.83 -13.00
N GLU A 308 15.52 23.22 -12.01
CA GLU A 308 15.93 23.18 -10.60
C GLU A 308 16.20 21.75 -10.14
N PHE A 309 15.38 20.79 -10.59
CA PHE A 309 15.58 19.38 -10.25
C PHE A 309 16.82 18.78 -10.89
N VAL A 310 17.07 19.03 -12.16
CA VAL A 310 18.30 18.59 -12.84
C VAL A 310 19.52 19.10 -12.09
N GLN A 311 19.56 20.40 -11.78
CA GLN A 311 20.65 21.00 -11.04
C GLN A 311 20.80 20.39 -9.63
N LYS A 312 19.71 20.15 -8.94
CA LYS A 312 19.71 19.52 -7.61
C LYS A 312 20.30 18.12 -7.64
N ILE A 313 19.87 17.28 -8.59
CA ILE A 313 20.38 15.92 -8.75
C ILE A 313 21.86 15.91 -9.09
N GLU A 314 22.30 16.81 -9.98
CA GLU A 314 23.73 16.95 -10.29
C GLU A 314 24.55 17.41 -9.09
N THR A 315 24.02 18.33 -8.29
CA THR A 315 24.68 18.80 -7.07
C THR A 315 24.77 17.69 -6.01
N GLN A 316 23.69 16.92 -5.84
CA GLN A 316 23.59 15.91 -4.79
C GLN A 316 24.33 14.61 -5.12
N TYR A 317 24.31 14.18 -6.38
CA TYR A 317 24.82 12.87 -6.81
C TYR A 317 25.96 12.97 -7.84
N GLY A 318 26.43 14.18 -8.12
CA GLY A 318 27.43 14.43 -9.15
C GLY A 318 26.85 14.35 -10.57
N ARG A 319 27.64 14.89 -11.51
CA ARG A 319 27.34 14.74 -12.94
C ARG A 319 27.64 13.31 -13.36
N ALA A 320 26.68 12.66 -13.95
CA ALA A 320 26.80 11.32 -14.51
C ALA A 320 26.02 11.27 -15.83
N ASP A 321 26.31 10.27 -16.63
CA ASP A 321 25.56 9.95 -17.84
C ASP A 321 24.17 9.42 -17.45
N ARG A 322 23.21 10.34 -17.33
CA ARG A 322 21.83 10.04 -16.92
C ARG A 322 20.85 10.42 -17.98
N THR A 323 19.90 9.53 -18.21
CA THR A 323 18.77 9.75 -19.10
C THR A 323 17.52 10.12 -18.31
N TRP A 324 16.98 11.30 -18.55
CA TRP A 324 15.75 11.80 -17.94
C TRP A 324 14.55 11.43 -18.78
N VAL A 325 13.69 10.59 -18.24
CA VAL A 325 12.45 10.18 -18.90
C VAL A 325 11.27 10.96 -18.30
N MET A 326 10.52 11.64 -19.16
CA MET A 326 9.47 12.58 -18.73
C MET A 326 8.24 12.48 -19.60
N ASP A 327 7.05 12.77 -19.01
CA ASP A 327 5.84 12.90 -19.81
C ASP A 327 5.81 14.23 -20.57
N ARG A 328 4.94 14.24 -21.59
CA ARG A 328 4.70 15.43 -22.40
C ARG A 328 4.20 16.58 -21.53
N GLY A 329 4.70 17.78 -21.76
CA GLY A 329 4.24 19.00 -21.09
C GLY A 329 5.09 19.42 -19.90
N ILE A 330 5.98 18.57 -19.40
CA ILE A 330 6.95 18.93 -18.37
C ILE A 330 8.07 19.80 -18.95
N PRO A 331 8.85 19.35 -19.97
CA PRO A 331 9.94 20.17 -20.49
C PRO A 331 9.44 21.23 -21.48
N THR A 332 10.04 22.42 -21.41
CA THR A 332 9.93 23.44 -22.46
C THR A 332 11.02 23.23 -23.51
N GLU A 333 10.85 23.80 -24.73
CA GLU A 333 11.90 23.75 -25.75
C GLU A 333 13.21 24.37 -25.26
N ALA A 334 13.13 25.47 -24.49
CA ALA A 334 14.30 26.12 -23.92
C ALA A 334 15.08 25.19 -22.98
N VAL A 335 14.40 24.48 -22.08
CA VAL A 335 15.04 23.54 -21.16
C VAL A 335 15.65 22.36 -21.92
N LEU A 336 14.96 21.79 -22.91
CA LEU A 336 15.53 20.73 -23.74
C LEU A 336 16.76 21.20 -24.52
N GLN A 337 16.77 22.45 -24.98
CA GLN A 337 17.95 23.05 -25.64
C GLN A 337 19.11 23.21 -24.65
N GLU A 338 18.85 23.70 -23.45
CA GLU A 338 19.86 23.79 -22.37
C GLU A 338 20.45 22.42 -22.06
N MET A 339 19.62 21.38 -21.95
CA MET A 339 20.09 20.01 -21.71
C MET A 339 21.01 19.51 -22.83
N ARG A 340 20.68 19.80 -24.09
CA ARG A 340 21.55 19.45 -25.25
C ARG A 340 22.88 20.19 -25.27
N LEU A 341 22.88 21.47 -24.87
CA LEU A 341 24.05 22.33 -24.88
C LEU A 341 24.92 22.21 -23.64
N ALA A 342 24.45 21.53 -22.59
CA ALA A 342 25.22 21.26 -21.39
C ALA A 342 26.51 20.46 -21.72
N LYS A 343 27.54 20.63 -20.92
CA LYS A 343 28.82 19.92 -21.08
C LYS A 343 29.15 19.13 -19.81
N PRO A 344 29.07 17.78 -19.82
CA PRO A 344 28.53 16.93 -20.90
C PRO A 344 27.04 17.15 -21.15
N PRO A 345 26.48 16.78 -22.35
CA PRO A 345 25.07 16.86 -22.62
C PRO A 345 24.25 16.04 -21.62
N ILE A 346 23.08 16.56 -21.23
CA ILE A 346 22.14 15.84 -20.37
C ILE A 346 21.15 15.11 -21.29
N HIS A 347 21.10 13.79 -21.14
CA HIS A 347 20.24 12.95 -21.96
C HIS A 347 18.79 12.99 -21.50
N TYR A 348 17.86 12.93 -22.45
CA TYR A 348 16.44 12.93 -22.18
C TYR A 348 15.64 12.06 -23.15
N LEU A 349 14.52 11.59 -22.69
CA LEU A 349 13.47 10.93 -23.46
C LEU A 349 12.11 11.49 -23.02
N VAL A 350 11.38 12.12 -23.94
CA VAL A 350 10.15 12.83 -23.61
C VAL A 350 9.00 12.45 -24.54
N GLY A 351 7.81 12.38 -23.98
CA GLY A 351 6.59 12.28 -24.76
C GLY A 351 6.33 13.58 -25.52
N THR A 352 5.87 13.49 -26.77
CA THR A 352 5.64 14.64 -27.63
C THR A 352 4.15 14.89 -27.84
N PRO A 353 3.67 16.15 -27.83
CA PRO A 353 2.27 16.48 -28.10
C PRO A 353 1.82 15.98 -29.49
N LYS A 354 0.55 15.50 -29.58
CA LYS A 354 -0.03 14.97 -30.82
C LYS A 354 0.00 15.97 -32.00
N GLY A 355 0.05 17.29 -31.75
CA GLY A 355 0.17 18.30 -32.78
C GLY A 355 1.49 18.21 -33.57
N ARG A 356 2.60 17.90 -32.88
CA ARG A 356 3.91 17.74 -33.52
C ARG A 356 3.98 16.49 -34.40
N LEU A 357 3.27 15.43 -34.03
CA LEU A 357 3.12 14.24 -34.87
C LEU A 357 2.52 14.61 -36.25
N THR A 358 1.53 15.50 -36.28
CA THR A 358 0.91 15.94 -37.54
C THR A 358 1.91 16.62 -38.48
N GLN A 359 2.85 17.37 -37.94
CA GLN A 359 3.88 18.06 -38.73
C GLN A 359 4.93 17.07 -39.26
N LEU A 360 5.24 16.02 -38.53
CA LEU A 360 6.24 15.03 -38.89
C LEU A 360 5.66 13.84 -39.68
N GLU A 361 4.32 13.68 -39.73
CA GLU A 361 3.63 12.51 -40.29
C GLU A 361 4.07 12.21 -41.75
N LYS A 362 4.25 13.24 -42.57
CA LYS A 362 4.71 13.06 -43.95
C LYS A 362 6.12 12.48 -44.02
N ARG A 363 7.01 12.83 -43.09
CA ARG A 363 8.41 12.35 -43.05
C ARG A 363 8.48 10.89 -42.57
N PHE A 364 7.56 10.46 -41.71
CA PHE A 364 7.46 9.07 -41.24
C PHE A 364 6.87 8.11 -42.29
N LEU A 365 6.24 8.61 -43.35
CA LEU A 365 5.62 7.74 -44.38
C LEU A 365 6.63 6.77 -45.00
N ASN A 366 7.83 7.25 -45.31
CA ASN A 366 8.87 6.48 -46.01
C ASN A 366 9.74 5.61 -45.07
N GLN A 367 9.56 5.71 -43.73
CA GLN A 367 10.32 4.92 -42.79
C GLN A 367 9.65 3.55 -42.60
N PRO A 368 10.41 2.46 -42.53
CA PRO A 368 9.86 1.12 -42.20
C PRO A 368 9.32 1.06 -40.79
N TRP A 369 8.38 0.15 -40.54
CA TRP A 369 8.01 -0.25 -39.21
C TRP A 369 8.94 -1.35 -38.74
N GLU A 370 9.45 -1.22 -37.53
CA GLU A 370 10.26 -2.20 -36.84
C GLU A 370 9.49 -2.69 -35.62
N GLN A 371 9.37 -4.01 -35.45
CA GLN A 371 8.74 -4.59 -34.28
C GLN A 371 9.75 -4.67 -33.15
N VAL A 372 9.50 -3.94 -32.07
CA VAL A 372 10.39 -3.87 -30.89
C VAL A 372 9.89 -4.70 -29.73
N HIS A 373 8.61 -5.03 -29.75
CA HIS A 373 7.97 -5.89 -28.73
C HIS A 373 6.71 -6.52 -29.34
N GLU A 374 6.19 -7.57 -28.71
CA GLU A 374 4.91 -8.16 -29.14
C GLU A 374 3.79 -7.10 -29.12
N GLY A 375 3.20 -6.87 -30.29
CA GLY A 375 2.14 -5.86 -30.48
C GLY A 375 2.60 -4.40 -30.43
N VAL A 376 3.91 -4.14 -30.52
CA VAL A 376 4.47 -2.77 -30.59
C VAL A 376 5.43 -2.63 -31.76
N ASP A 377 5.05 -1.73 -32.68
CA ASP A 377 5.86 -1.32 -33.82
C ASP A 377 6.36 0.11 -33.63
N VAL A 378 7.59 0.41 -34.08
CA VAL A 378 8.17 1.74 -34.05
C VAL A 378 8.65 2.18 -35.43
N LYS A 379 8.74 3.48 -35.64
CA LYS A 379 9.45 4.10 -36.77
C LYS A 379 10.38 5.16 -36.21
N LEU A 380 11.56 5.27 -36.77
CA LEU A 380 12.56 6.27 -36.41
C LEU A 380 12.64 7.41 -37.40
N LEU A 381 12.93 8.60 -36.89
CA LEU A 381 13.24 9.77 -37.70
C LEU A 381 14.29 10.62 -36.96
N THR A 382 15.49 10.67 -37.48
CA THR A 382 16.52 11.58 -36.98
C THR A 382 16.35 12.95 -37.60
N LYS A 383 16.34 14.00 -36.78
CA LYS A 383 16.21 15.38 -37.21
C LYS A 383 16.82 16.34 -36.19
N ASP A 384 17.66 17.28 -36.66
CA ASP A 384 18.24 18.37 -35.87
C ASP A 384 18.99 17.87 -34.60
N GLY A 385 19.75 16.76 -34.73
CA GLY A 385 20.49 16.17 -33.61
C GLY A 385 19.62 15.44 -32.59
N GLU A 386 18.36 15.17 -32.92
CA GLU A 386 17.43 14.40 -32.10
C GLU A 386 16.84 13.24 -32.86
N VAL A 387 16.44 12.20 -32.13
CA VAL A 387 15.67 11.08 -32.66
C VAL A 387 14.21 11.18 -32.24
N TYR A 388 13.31 10.99 -33.17
CA TYR A 388 11.88 10.89 -32.97
C TYR A 388 11.46 9.45 -33.18
N VAL A 389 10.84 8.84 -32.16
CA VAL A 389 10.33 7.48 -32.19
C VAL A 389 8.81 7.52 -32.26
N LEU A 390 8.25 7.15 -33.43
CA LEU A 390 6.81 6.98 -33.59
C LEU A 390 6.45 5.55 -33.22
N ALA A 391 5.90 5.35 -32.03
CA ALA A 391 5.45 4.04 -31.57
C ALA A 391 3.94 3.84 -31.83
N LYS A 392 3.57 2.60 -32.16
CA LYS A 392 2.20 2.11 -32.32
C LYS A 392 2.03 0.86 -31.48
N SER A 393 1.11 0.89 -30.51
CA SER A 393 0.81 -0.24 -29.63
C SER A 393 -0.59 -0.80 -29.92
N ALA A 394 -0.69 -2.10 -30.13
CA ALA A 394 -1.94 -2.81 -30.39
C ALA A 394 -2.93 -2.67 -29.22
N GLY A 395 -2.50 -2.89 -27.98
CA GLY A 395 -3.35 -2.73 -26.81
C GLY A 395 -3.87 -1.30 -26.62
N ARG A 396 -3.03 -0.30 -26.97
CA ARG A 396 -3.47 1.11 -26.94
C ARG A 396 -4.46 1.42 -28.08
N VAL A 397 -4.30 0.81 -29.26
CA VAL A 397 -5.28 0.92 -30.36
C VAL A 397 -6.64 0.43 -29.89
N ASP A 398 -6.71 -0.74 -29.26
CA ASP A 398 -7.96 -1.32 -28.80
C ASP A 398 -8.60 -0.52 -27.68
N LYS A 399 -7.82 -0.02 -26.74
CA LYS A 399 -8.28 0.88 -25.68
C LYS A 399 -8.85 2.18 -26.25
N GLU A 400 -8.10 2.88 -27.11
CA GLU A 400 -8.55 4.16 -27.72
C GLU A 400 -9.80 3.94 -28.60
N ARG A 401 -9.85 2.86 -29.36
CA ARG A 401 -11.01 2.43 -30.18
C ARG A 401 -12.24 2.18 -29.32
N SER A 402 -12.08 1.43 -28.24
CA SER A 402 -13.16 1.11 -27.30
C SER A 402 -13.71 2.37 -26.63
N MET A 403 -12.82 3.23 -26.13
CA MET A 403 -13.20 4.53 -25.54
C MET A 403 -13.95 5.42 -26.53
N ARG A 404 -13.46 5.54 -27.77
CA ARG A 404 -14.11 6.32 -28.82
C ARG A 404 -15.51 5.77 -29.14
N ARG A 405 -15.62 4.43 -29.35
CA ARG A 405 -16.92 3.78 -29.61
C ARG A 405 -17.92 4.06 -28.51
N ARG A 406 -17.51 3.90 -27.24
CA ARG A 406 -18.38 4.15 -26.07
C ARG A 406 -18.84 5.61 -26.01
N ARG A 407 -17.93 6.58 -26.22
CA ARG A 407 -18.27 8.02 -26.22
C ARG A 407 -19.15 8.41 -27.39
N LEU A 408 -18.90 7.89 -28.60
CA LEU A 408 -19.75 8.10 -29.76
C LEU A 408 -21.16 7.52 -29.54
N LYS A 409 -21.27 6.29 -29.02
CA LYS A 409 -22.57 5.67 -28.73
C LYS A 409 -23.37 6.49 -27.71
N LYS A 410 -22.70 7.00 -26.64
CA LYS A 410 -23.35 7.87 -25.65
C LYS A 410 -23.80 9.19 -26.28
N LEU A 411 -22.92 9.83 -27.07
CA LEU A 411 -23.27 11.07 -27.77
C LEU A 411 -24.43 10.87 -28.74
N TRP A 412 -24.38 9.81 -29.56
CA TRP A 412 -25.42 9.51 -30.56
C TRP A 412 -26.77 9.32 -29.90
N ARG A 413 -26.85 8.56 -28.81
CA ARG A 413 -28.09 8.39 -28.02
C ARG A 413 -28.57 9.75 -27.52
N ARG A 414 -27.66 10.57 -26.96
CA ARG A 414 -28.04 11.89 -26.44
C ARG A 414 -28.56 12.83 -27.51
N LEU A 415 -27.98 12.83 -28.69
CA LEU A 415 -28.46 13.63 -29.82
C LEU A 415 -29.87 13.21 -30.27
N HIS A 416 -30.16 11.90 -30.32
CA HIS A 416 -31.53 11.41 -30.60
C HIS A 416 -32.51 11.81 -29.52
N GLU A 417 -32.16 11.72 -28.25
CA GLU A 417 -32.99 12.18 -27.15
C GLU A 417 -33.34 13.67 -27.28
N LEU A 418 -32.34 14.49 -27.64
CA LEU A 418 -32.55 15.93 -27.84
C LEU A 418 -33.45 16.22 -29.06
N GLN A 419 -33.39 15.41 -30.11
CA GLN A 419 -34.21 15.52 -31.30
C GLN A 419 -35.71 15.25 -31.04
N GLN A 420 -35.99 14.40 -30.04
CA GLN A 420 -37.34 14.02 -29.66
C GLN A 420 -37.98 14.95 -28.61
N GLN A 421 -37.16 15.78 -27.94
CA GLN A 421 -37.63 16.72 -26.92
C GLN A 421 -38.18 18.00 -27.57
N LYS A 422 -39.29 18.52 -27.04
CA LYS A 422 -39.79 19.86 -27.40
C LYS A 422 -38.91 20.91 -26.74
N LEU A 423 -37.90 21.40 -27.46
CA LEU A 423 -36.92 22.35 -26.99
C LEU A 423 -36.96 23.63 -27.84
N THR A 424 -36.64 24.76 -27.21
CA THR A 424 -36.25 25.95 -27.95
C THR A 424 -34.80 25.80 -28.45
N ARG A 425 -34.39 26.60 -29.44
CA ARG A 425 -33.04 26.57 -29.94
C ARG A 425 -31.99 26.85 -28.84
N ASP A 426 -32.25 27.79 -27.94
CA ASP A 426 -31.33 28.14 -26.85
C ASP A 426 -31.21 27.00 -25.82
N GLN A 427 -32.30 26.36 -25.46
CA GLN A 427 -32.29 25.17 -24.63
C GLN A 427 -31.50 24.03 -25.28
N LEU A 428 -31.62 23.84 -26.59
CA LEU A 428 -30.84 22.86 -27.36
C LEU A 428 -29.37 23.18 -27.29
N LEU A 429 -28.95 24.44 -27.47
CA LEU A 429 -27.54 24.85 -27.40
C LEU A 429 -26.91 24.60 -26.04
N ILE A 430 -27.61 24.89 -24.94
CA ILE A 430 -27.17 24.62 -23.58
C ILE A 430 -26.95 23.10 -23.38
N LYS A 431 -27.96 22.28 -23.79
CA LYS A 431 -27.88 20.82 -23.66
C LYS A 431 -26.80 20.22 -24.59
N LEU A 432 -26.55 20.80 -25.76
CA LEU A 432 -25.44 20.41 -26.63
C LEU A 432 -24.08 20.76 -26.02
N GLY A 433 -23.97 21.88 -25.30
CA GLY A 433 -22.77 22.23 -24.52
C GLY A 433 -22.42 21.14 -23.49
N SER A 434 -23.41 20.65 -22.75
CA SER A 434 -23.23 19.52 -21.82
C SER A 434 -22.85 18.23 -22.57
N ALA A 435 -23.54 17.91 -23.67
CA ALA A 435 -23.22 16.72 -24.48
C ALA A 435 -21.81 16.79 -25.08
N LYS A 436 -21.32 17.98 -25.47
CA LYS A 436 -19.95 18.22 -25.93
C LYS A 436 -18.92 17.94 -24.84
N LYS A 437 -19.19 18.41 -23.61
CA LYS A 437 -18.34 18.14 -22.44
C LYS A 437 -18.22 16.64 -22.18
N ASP A 438 -19.33 15.91 -22.18
CA ASP A 438 -19.38 14.46 -21.93
C ASP A 438 -18.71 13.64 -23.05
N ALA A 439 -18.97 13.99 -24.29
CA ALA A 439 -18.40 13.30 -25.44
C ALA A 439 -16.91 13.61 -25.66
N GLY A 440 -16.45 14.78 -25.20
CA GLY A 440 -15.08 15.24 -25.39
C GLY A 440 -14.68 15.21 -26.87
N ARG A 441 -13.57 14.57 -27.20
CA ARG A 441 -13.06 14.51 -28.59
C ARG A 441 -13.99 13.80 -29.57
N ALA A 442 -14.88 12.92 -29.10
CA ALA A 442 -15.81 12.23 -29.98
C ALA A 442 -16.87 13.16 -30.58
N TYR A 443 -17.16 14.29 -29.92
CA TYR A 443 -18.07 15.32 -30.44
C TYR A 443 -17.69 15.82 -31.84
N PHE A 444 -16.39 16.04 -32.07
CA PHE A 444 -15.88 16.54 -33.34
C PHE A 444 -15.96 15.55 -34.52
N LEU A 445 -16.34 14.31 -34.23
CA LEU A 445 -16.57 13.27 -35.24
C LEU A 445 -18.00 13.30 -35.79
N VAL A 446 -18.86 14.10 -35.21
CA VAL A 446 -20.24 14.26 -35.62
C VAL A 446 -20.42 15.67 -36.19
N GLY A 447 -20.95 15.76 -37.38
CA GLY A 447 -21.44 17.01 -37.95
C GLY A 447 -22.85 17.26 -37.45
N ILE A 448 -23.10 18.40 -36.87
CA ILE A 448 -24.39 18.79 -36.30
C ILE A 448 -24.87 20.03 -37.03
N GLN A 449 -26.08 19.97 -37.58
CA GLN A 449 -26.83 21.10 -38.13
C GLN A 449 -27.86 21.55 -37.11
N LEU A 450 -27.86 22.85 -36.86
CA LEU A 450 -28.77 23.46 -35.89
C LEU A 450 -29.95 24.13 -36.62
N PRO A 451 -31.13 24.16 -36.01
CA PRO A 451 -32.26 24.92 -36.53
C PRO A 451 -31.93 26.42 -36.57
N GLU A 452 -32.56 27.17 -37.45
CA GLU A 452 -32.47 28.63 -37.48
C GLU A 452 -33.20 29.25 -36.27
N LYS A 453 -33.00 30.58 -36.05
CA LYS A 453 -33.48 31.23 -34.81
C LYS A 453 -34.96 30.98 -34.49
N ASP A 454 -35.80 30.97 -35.53
CA ASP A 454 -37.25 30.90 -35.39
C ASP A 454 -37.83 29.51 -35.72
N GLN A 455 -36.96 28.52 -35.91
CA GLN A 455 -37.39 27.17 -36.25
C GLN A 455 -37.52 26.27 -35.02
N ALA A 456 -38.59 25.48 -34.97
CA ALA A 456 -38.78 24.46 -33.94
C ALA A 456 -37.70 23.36 -34.06
N VAL A 457 -37.25 22.87 -32.94
CA VAL A 457 -36.32 21.74 -32.87
C VAL A 457 -37.08 20.44 -33.14
N ASN A 458 -36.78 19.82 -34.28
CA ASN A 458 -37.35 18.53 -34.67
C ASN A 458 -36.40 17.75 -35.57
N ALA A 459 -36.78 16.57 -36.01
CA ALA A 459 -35.92 15.71 -36.84
C ALA A 459 -35.52 16.30 -38.21
N GLY A 460 -36.27 17.28 -38.72
CA GLY A 460 -35.93 17.96 -39.99
C GLY A 460 -35.01 19.14 -39.82
N THR A 461 -35.08 19.87 -38.69
CA THR A 461 -34.32 21.09 -38.43
C THR A 461 -33.06 20.86 -37.59
N PHE A 462 -33.06 19.84 -36.77
CA PHE A 462 -31.89 19.40 -35.97
C PHE A 462 -31.39 18.06 -36.50
N THR A 463 -30.37 18.11 -37.34
CA THR A 463 -29.80 16.91 -37.96
C THR A 463 -28.34 16.70 -37.56
N PHE A 464 -27.91 15.47 -37.56
CA PHE A 464 -26.53 15.12 -37.25
C PHE A 464 -26.05 13.92 -38.07
N SER A 465 -24.79 13.92 -38.45
CA SER A 465 -24.19 12.87 -39.25
C SER A 465 -22.76 12.56 -38.83
N LEU A 466 -22.34 11.32 -39.06
CA LEU A 466 -20.97 10.91 -38.75
C LEU A 466 -20.01 11.39 -39.84
N GLN A 467 -19.01 12.17 -39.47
CA GLN A 467 -17.97 12.68 -40.39
C GLN A 467 -16.96 11.56 -40.71
N ARG A 468 -17.28 10.74 -41.73
CA ARG A 468 -16.48 9.55 -42.11
C ARG A 468 -15.03 9.87 -42.42
N LYS A 469 -14.73 11.00 -43.04
CA LYS A 469 -13.33 11.45 -43.35
C LYS A 469 -12.54 11.68 -42.06
N LYS A 470 -13.10 12.41 -41.08
CA LYS A 470 -12.46 12.63 -39.77
C LYS A 470 -12.30 11.35 -39.00
N LEU A 471 -13.31 10.47 -39.00
CA LEU A 471 -13.24 9.18 -38.33
C LEU A 471 -12.09 8.31 -38.89
N ARG A 472 -11.92 8.26 -40.21
CA ARG A 472 -10.78 7.55 -40.85
C ARG A 472 -9.44 8.09 -40.36
N MET A 473 -9.29 9.41 -40.29
CA MET A 473 -8.05 10.04 -39.80
C MET A 473 -7.78 9.70 -38.33
N VAL A 474 -8.80 9.75 -37.49
CA VAL A 474 -8.66 9.38 -36.07
C VAL A 474 -8.27 7.91 -35.93
N ARG A 475 -8.92 7.00 -36.67
CA ARG A 475 -8.59 5.55 -36.66
C ARG A 475 -7.14 5.28 -37.08
N ARG A 476 -6.60 6.01 -38.08
CA ARG A 476 -5.20 5.87 -38.49
C ARG A 476 -4.21 6.28 -37.42
N ARG A 477 -4.61 7.18 -36.49
CA ARG A 477 -3.75 7.74 -35.44
C ARG A 477 -3.97 7.06 -34.08
N GLU A 478 -4.94 6.14 -33.98
CA GLU A 478 -5.18 5.37 -32.75
C GLU A 478 -3.95 4.53 -32.40
N GLY A 479 -3.63 4.47 -31.11
CA GLY A 479 -2.52 3.70 -30.58
C GLY A 479 -1.14 4.30 -30.86
N ARG A 480 -1.04 5.42 -31.59
CA ARG A 480 0.22 6.07 -31.93
C ARG A 480 0.58 7.14 -30.91
N TYR A 481 1.86 7.18 -30.55
CA TYR A 481 2.46 8.24 -29.75
C TYR A 481 3.87 8.51 -30.25
N LEU A 482 4.33 9.73 -30.04
CA LEU A 482 5.62 10.20 -30.50
C LEU A 482 6.52 10.49 -29.30
N LEU A 483 7.70 9.90 -29.31
CA LEU A 483 8.77 10.16 -28.35
C LEU A 483 9.83 11.01 -29.03
N ARG A 484 10.62 11.72 -28.22
CA ARG A 484 11.73 12.57 -28.67
C ARG A 484 12.89 12.39 -27.69
N SER A 485 14.09 12.20 -28.22
CA SER A 485 15.31 12.01 -27.43
C SER A 485 16.50 12.65 -28.12
N ASN A 486 17.53 13.00 -27.34
CA ASN A 486 18.85 13.36 -27.87
C ASN A 486 19.84 12.18 -27.86
N LEU A 487 19.39 11.00 -27.50
CA LEU A 487 20.14 9.75 -27.60
C LEU A 487 20.03 9.19 -29.02
N VAL A 488 20.86 9.71 -29.93
CA VAL A 488 20.74 9.41 -31.38
C VAL A 488 21.27 8.02 -31.75
N ALA A 489 22.19 7.48 -30.95
CA ALA A 489 22.84 6.18 -31.19
C ALA A 489 22.17 5.00 -30.49
N GLU A 490 21.14 5.23 -29.67
CA GLU A 490 20.46 4.17 -28.95
C GLU A 490 19.46 3.38 -29.80
N ASP A 491 19.34 2.09 -29.46
CA ASP A 491 18.35 1.19 -30.03
C ASP A 491 16.92 1.70 -29.75
N PRO A 492 16.07 1.76 -30.79
CA PRO A 492 14.66 2.16 -30.68
C PRO A 492 13.87 1.35 -29.66
N ALA A 493 14.19 0.07 -29.50
CA ALA A 493 13.54 -0.81 -28.54
C ALA A 493 13.86 -0.37 -27.11
N GLN A 494 15.10 0.03 -26.83
CA GLN A 494 15.51 0.54 -25.52
C GLN A 494 14.85 1.88 -25.21
N LEU A 495 14.83 2.82 -26.17
CA LEU A 495 14.14 4.10 -26.00
C LEU A 495 12.64 3.90 -25.70
N TRP A 496 11.99 2.99 -26.44
CA TRP A 496 10.61 2.67 -26.17
C TRP A 496 10.42 2.02 -24.78
N GLN A 497 11.29 1.09 -24.41
CA GLN A 497 11.25 0.42 -23.13
C GLN A 497 11.43 1.41 -21.96
N HIS A 498 12.39 2.33 -22.05
CA HIS A 498 12.58 3.38 -21.05
C HIS A 498 11.33 4.26 -20.91
N TYR A 499 10.67 4.61 -22.02
CA TYR A 499 9.47 5.43 -21.97
C TYR A 499 8.28 4.72 -21.30
N ILE A 500 8.12 3.43 -21.55
CA ILE A 500 7.04 2.64 -20.92
C ILE A 500 7.23 2.57 -19.41
N GLN A 501 8.44 2.64 -18.93
CA GLN A 501 8.75 2.67 -17.49
C GLN A 501 8.19 3.92 -16.78
N LEU A 502 7.74 4.98 -17.48
CA LEU A 502 6.96 6.05 -16.87
C LEU A 502 5.70 5.56 -16.15
N THR A 503 5.20 4.38 -16.49
CA THR A 503 4.12 3.75 -15.74
C THR A 503 4.51 3.43 -14.29
N GLU A 504 5.80 3.25 -13.99
CA GLU A 504 6.28 3.02 -12.62
C GLU A 504 6.14 4.28 -11.75
N ILE A 505 6.41 5.47 -12.30
CA ILE A 505 6.19 6.71 -11.52
C ILE A 505 4.70 7.01 -11.35
N GLU A 506 3.86 6.71 -12.35
CA GLU A 506 2.40 6.79 -12.19
C GLU A 506 1.92 5.83 -11.09
N GLN A 507 2.50 4.62 -11.04
CA GLN A 507 2.21 3.64 -9.98
C GLN A 507 2.71 4.11 -8.61
N ALA A 508 3.90 4.71 -8.53
CA ALA A 508 4.43 5.29 -7.29
C ALA A 508 3.49 6.37 -6.73
N PHE A 509 2.98 7.25 -7.58
CA PHE A 509 1.99 8.24 -7.16
C PHE A 509 0.66 7.63 -6.74
N LYS A 510 0.21 6.58 -7.42
CA LYS A 510 -0.98 5.85 -7.02
C LYS A 510 -0.80 5.21 -5.65
N GLU A 511 0.32 4.55 -5.39
CA GLU A 511 0.66 3.94 -4.11
C GLU A 511 0.73 4.98 -2.99
N LEU A 512 1.40 6.11 -3.20
CA LEU A 512 1.44 7.21 -2.24
C LEU A 512 0.05 7.76 -1.90
N LYS A 513 -0.84 7.90 -2.89
CA LYS A 513 -2.17 8.49 -2.71
C LYS A 513 -3.21 7.52 -2.16
N SER A 514 -3.18 6.24 -2.56
CA SER A 514 -4.16 5.23 -2.19
C SER A 514 -3.65 4.32 -1.08
N ASP A 515 -2.56 3.60 -1.33
CA ASP A 515 -2.10 2.54 -0.42
C ASP A 515 -1.49 3.12 0.86
N LEU A 516 -0.78 4.24 0.74
CA LEU A 516 -0.15 4.95 1.85
C LEU A 516 -0.97 6.16 2.33
N SER A 517 -2.10 6.41 1.71
CA SER A 517 -3.05 7.48 2.07
C SER A 517 -2.37 8.78 2.48
N ILE A 518 -1.53 9.35 1.58
CA ILE A 518 -0.85 10.63 1.84
C ILE A 518 -1.84 11.74 2.18
N ARG A 519 -3.09 11.56 1.83
CA ARG A 519 -4.22 12.47 2.10
C ARG A 519 -5.38 11.74 2.77
N PRO A 520 -6.20 12.44 3.57
CA PRO A 520 -6.16 13.87 3.83
C PRO A 520 -4.98 14.28 4.73
N ILE A 521 -4.46 15.49 4.53
CA ILE A 521 -3.42 16.09 5.37
C ILE A 521 -4.06 17.15 6.23
N TYR A 522 -3.96 16.99 7.56
CA TYR A 522 -4.59 17.90 8.55
C TYR A 522 -3.62 18.94 9.11
N HIS A 523 -2.33 18.88 8.74
CA HIS A 523 -1.33 19.81 9.21
C HIS A 523 -1.51 21.20 8.56
N GLN A 524 -1.26 22.25 9.35
CA GLN A 524 -1.36 23.64 8.88
C GLN A 524 0.00 24.27 8.58
N LYS A 525 1.06 23.88 9.30
CA LYS A 525 2.42 24.39 9.08
C LYS A 525 3.07 23.66 7.90
N ASP A 526 3.66 24.42 6.98
CA ASP A 526 4.32 23.87 5.78
C ASP A 526 5.39 22.82 6.13
N SER A 527 6.19 23.08 7.19
CA SER A 527 7.19 22.13 7.67
C SER A 527 6.57 20.78 8.11
N ARG A 528 5.40 20.81 8.75
CA ARG A 528 4.69 19.59 9.17
C ARG A 528 3.98 18.90 7.99
N ILE A 529 3.51 19.67 7.02
CA ILE A 529 2.98 19.12 5.75
C ILE A 529 4.10 18.35 5.04
N GLU A 530 5.28 18.96 4.91
CA GLU A 530 6.43 18.30 4.30
C GLU A 530 6.90 17.08 5.11
N ALA A 531 6.91 17.15 6.44
CA ALA A 531 7.28 16.03 7.29
C ALA A 531 6.28 14.87 7.19
N HIS A 532 4.98 15.15 7.12
CA HIS A 532 3.95 14.15 6.88
C HIS A 532 4.16 13.44 5.53
N ILE A 533 4.42 14.21 4.47
CA ILE A 533 4.78 13.67 3.17
C ILE A 533 6.06 12.85 3.26
N PHE A 534 7.04 13.27 4.06
CA PHE A 534 8.29 12.57 4.27
C PHE A 534 8.10 11.21 4.97
N VAL A 535 7.19 11.12 5.97
CA VAL A 535 6.79 9.83 6.58
C VAL A 535 6.18 8.90 5.53
N ALA A 536 5.30 9.43 4.67
CA ALA A 536 4.71 8.64 3.58
C ALA A 536 5.77 8.14 2.58
N PHE A 537 6.78 8.95 2.30
CA PHE A 537 7.92 8.52 1.47
C PHE A 537 8.77 7.44 2.12
N HIS A 538 8.98 7.47 3.45
CA HIS A 538 9.64 6.36 4.13
C HIS A 538 8.84 5.06 4.03
N ALA A 539 7.52 5.14 4.23
CA ALA A 539 6.65 3.99 4.03
C ALA A 539 6.71 3.48 2.58
N TYR A 540 6.78 4.40 1.59
CA TYR A 540 6.98 4.04 0.19
C TYR A 540 8.35 3.35 -0.04
N CYS A 541 9.42 3.79 0.63
CA CYS A 541 10.72 3.12 0.56
C CYS A 541 10.65 1.66 1.07
N LEU A 542 9.93 1.41 2.16
CA LEU A 542 9.68 0.04 2.64
C LEU A 542 8.84 -0.76 1.63
N GLN A 543 7.80 -0.15 1.09
CA GLN A 543 6.90 -0.79 0.14
C GLN A 543 7.60 -1.17 -1.17
N VAL A 544 8.42 -0.28 -1.74
CA VAL A 544 9.18 -0.58 -2.97
C VAL A 544 10.25 -1.63 -2.72
N THR A 545 10.86 -1.65 -1.56
CA THR A 545 11.81 -2.70 -1.15
C THR A 545 11.14 -4.06 -1.10
N LEU A 546 9.95 -4.15 -0.49
CA LEU A 546 9.13 -5.37 -0.52
C LEU A 546 8.72 -5.74 -1.96
N LYS A 547 8.31 -4.75 -2.77
CA LYS A 547 7.94 -4.96 -4.19
C LYS A 547 9.08 -5.60 -4.98
N GLN A 548 10.32 -5.14 -4.80
CA GLN A 548 11.47 -5.72 -5.49
C GLN A 548 11.78 -7.15 -5.01
N ARG A 549 11.68 -7.41 -3.72
CA ARG A 549 11.80 -8.79 -3.21
C ARG A 549 10.73 -9.71 -3.80
N LEU A 550 9.49 -9.25 -3.87
CA LEU A 550 8.38 -10.04 -4.44
C LEU A 550 8.57 -10.30 -5.93
N ARG A 551 9.10 -9.35 -6.69
CA ARG A 551 9.41 -9.57 -8.12
C ARG A 551 10.36 -10.76 -8.33
N ALA A 552 11.36 -10.90 -7.46
CA ALA A 552 12.35 -11.96 -7.56
C ALA A 552 11.88 -13.29 -6.94
N LEU A 553 11.17 -13.25 -5.82
CA LEU A 553 10.94 -14.41 -4.96
C LEU A 553 9.49 -14.92 -4.97
N ALA A 554 8.52 -14.04 -5.23
CA ALA A 554 7.09 -14.38 -5.26
C ALA A 554 6.34 -13.55 -6.32
N PRO A 555 6.65 -13.75 -7.63
CA PRO A 555 6.07 -12.95 -8.70
C PRO A 555 4.54 -13.07 -8.73
N GLY A 556 3.86 -11.96 -8.98
CA GLY A 556 2.39 -11.88 -9.01
C GLY A 556 1.74 -11.40 -7.73
N LEU A 557 2.47 -11.34 -6.60
CA LEU A 557 1.98 -10.74 -5.36
C LEU A 557 2.32 -9.25 -5.28
N THR A 558 1.38 -8.48 -4.71
CA THR A 558 1.60 -7.06 -4.41
C THR A 558 2.02 -6.88 -2.95
N PRO A 559 2.81 -5.84 -2.61
CA PRO A 559 3.15 -5.53 -1.22
C PRO A 559 1.91 -5.44 -0.31
N ARG A 560 0.84 -4.84 -0.79
CA ARG A 560 -0.42 -4.71 -0.03
C ARG A 560 -1.03 -6.07 0.30
N ALA A 561 -1.11 -6.99 -0.68
CA ALA A 561 -1.65 -8.33 -0.46
C ALA A 561 -0.80 -9.13 0.55
N VAL A 562 0.52 -8.95 0.53
CA VAL A 562 1.42 -9.60 1.50
C VAL A 562 1.21 -9.03 2.90
N LEU A 563 1.15 -7.70 3.05
CA LEU A 563 0.86 -7.07 4.33
C LEU A 563 -0.49 -7.51 4.92
N GLU A 564 -1.53 -7.64 4.08
CA GLU A 564 -2.85 -8.13 4.48
C GLU A 564 -2.82 -9.59 4.93
N LYS A 565 -2.05 -10.46 4.26
CA LYS A 565 -1.85 -11.85 4.70
C LYS A 565 -1.12 -11.92 6.06
N PHE A 566 -0.07 -11.13 6.24
CA PHE A 566 0.64 -11.06 7.52
C PHE A 566 -0.17 -10.39 8.63
N ALA A 567 -1.12 -9.52 8.30
CA ALA A 567 -2.01 -8.90 9.29
C ALA A 567 -2.87 -9.92 10.06
N ALA A 568 -3.07 -11.11 9.50
CA ALA A 568 -3.79 -12.20 10.17
C ALA A 568 -2.99 -12.85 11.32
N LEU A 569 -1.66 -12.67 11.34
CA LEU A 569 -0.84 -13.08 12.48
C LEU A 569 -1.03 -12.09 13.62
N GLN A 570 -1.68 -12.53 14.68
CA GLN A 570 -2.03 -11.71 15.83
C GLN A 570 -1.30 -12.15 17.08
N MET A 571 -1.01 -11.24 17.97
CA MET A 571 -0.48 -11.50 19.29
C MET A 571 -1.60 -11.33 20.33
N VAL A 572 -1.66 -12.24 21.29
CA VAL A 572 -2.57 -12.19 22.44
C VAL A 572 -1.80 -12.49 23.71
N ASP A 573 -2.22 -11.90 24.81
CA ASP A 573 -1.72 -12.23 26.15
C ASP A 573 -2.63 -13.31 26.74
N VAL A 574 -2.09 -14.50 26.94
CA VAL A 574 -2.80 -15.61 27.63
C VAL A 574 -2.54 -15.47 29.13
N HIS A 575 -3.57 -15.17 29.87
CA HIS A 575 -3.51 -15.05 31.32
C HIS A 575 -3.91 -16.39 31.97
N LEU A 576 -3.02 -16.94 32.76
CA LEU A 576 -3.19 -18.18 33.51
C LEU A 576 -3.07 -17.85 35.00
N PRO A 577 -4.19 -17.74 35.72
CA PRO A 577 -4.14 -17.61 37.18
C PRO A 577 -3.65 -18.91 37.80
N THR A 578 -2.77 -18.79 38.81
CA THR A 578 -2.21 -19.90 39.52
C THR A 578 -2.95 -20.10 40.85
N THR A 579 -2.88 -21.30 41.44
CA THR A 579 -3.52 -21.59 42.72
C THR A 579 -2.86 -20.89 43.91
N ASP A 580 -1.59 -20.47 43.75
CA ASP A 580 -0.82 -19.73 44.75
C ASP A 580 -1.02 -18.21 44.69
N GLY A 581 -1.99 -17.72 43.87
CA GLY A 581 -2.34 -16.32 43.77
C GLY A 581 -1.45 -15.49 42.84
N ARG A 582 -0.55 -16.10 42.08
CA ARG A 582 0.21 -15.45 41.00
C ARG A 582 -0.55 -15.51 39.68
N HIS A 583 -0.18 -14.68 38.75
CA HIS A 583 -0.68 -14.71 37.36
C HIS A 583 0.48 -14.92 36.38
N ILE A 584 0.40 -15.98 35.58
CA ILE A 584 1.32 -16.22 34.48
C ILE A 584 0.71 -15.58 33.25
N ILE A 585 1.44 -14.66 32.62
CA ILE A 585 1.05 -14.01 31.36
C ILE A 585 1.97 -14.52 30.25
N LEU A 586 1.37 -15.18 29.26
CA LEU A 586 2.06 -15.70 28.11
C LEU A 586 1.72 -14.82 26.87
N PRO A 587 2.55 -13.84 26.49
CA PRO A 587 2.38 -13.20 25.20
C PRO A 587 2.65 -14.21 24.09
N ARG A 588 1.68 -14.45 23.20
CA ARG A 588 1.81 -15.43 22.12
C ARG A 588 1.28 -14.87 20.81
N TYR A 589 2.08 -14.93 19.75
CA TYR A 589 1.57 -14.70 18.42
C TYR A 589 1.08 -16.02 17.79
N THR A 590 0.07 -15.91 16.94
CA THR A 590 -0.55 -17.06 16.27
C THR A 590 0.44 -17.71 15.30
N GLN A 591 0.37 -19.04 15.19
CA GLN A 591 1.18 -19.76 14.22
C GLN A 591 0.75 -19.43 12.79
N PRO A 592 1.71 -19.31 11.85
CA PRO A 592 1.42 -19.00 10.47
C PRO A 592 0.63 -20.13 9.80
N ASP A 593 -0.36 -19.78 8.99
CA ASP A 593 -1.05 -20.71 8.10
C ASP A 593 -0.12 -21.15 6.94
N LYS A 594 -0.62 -22.05 6.08
CA LYS A 594 0.18 -22.58 4.97
C LYS A 594 0.63 -21.50 3.99
N ASP A 595 -0.24 -20.55 3.67
CA ASP A 595 0.08 -19.47 2.75
C ASP A 595 1.16 -18.56 3.33
N GLN A 596 1.06 -18.26 4.62
CA GLN A 596 2.04 -17.46 5.34
C GLN A 596 3.38 -18.18 5.48
N GLN A 597 3.37 -19.51 5.72
CA GLN A 597 4.58 -20.34 5.75
C GLN A 597 5.30 -20.33 4.40
N ILE A 598 4.55 -20.48 3.30
CA ILE A 598 5.10 -20.39 1.94
C ILE A 598 5.73 -19.02 1.71
N LEU A 599 5.04 -17.94 2.08
CA LEU A 599 5.56 -16.58 1.94
C LEU A 599 6.81 -16.33 2.79
N LEU A 600 6.84 -16.80 4.03
CA LEU A 600 8.02 -16.72 4.89
C LEU A 600 9.22 -17.42 4.24
N SER A 601 9.02 -18.64 3.75
CA SER A 601 10.05 -19.41 3.05
C SER A 601 10.53 -18.68 1.79
N GLN A 602 9.60 -18.23 0.92
CA GLN A 602 9.93 -17.50 -0.31
C GLN A 602 10.68 -16.19 -0.02
N LEU A 603 10.25 -15.44 0.98
CA LEU A 603 10.88 -14.20 1.38
C LEU A 603 12.15 -14.40 2.22
N LYS A 604 12.51 -15.65 2.52
CA LYS A 604 13.65 -16.01 3.40
C LYS A 604 13.57 -15.24 4.73
N LEU A 605 12.41 -15.29 5.36
CA LEU A 605 12.13 -14.68 6.64
C LEU A 605 11.80 -15.76 7.66
N GLU A 606 12.38 -15.64 8.85
CA GLU A 606 12.14 -16.52 9.99
C GLU A 606 11.43 -15.73 11.08
N LEU A 607 10.38 -16.33 11.63
CA LEU A 607 9.69 -15.73 12.78
C LEU A 607 10.57 -15.89 14.02
N PRO A 608 10.60 -14.88 14.90
CA PRO A 608 11.34 -14.99 16.15
C PRO A 608 10.69 -16.01 17.09
N ASP A 609 11.43 -16.43 18.09
CA ASP A 609 10.88 -17.25 19.15
C ASP A 609 9.71 -16.55 19.87
N GLN A 610 8.80 -17.35 20.43
CA GLN A 610 7.70 -16.82 21.22
C GLN A 610 8.24 -16.07 22.46
N PRO A 611 7.67 -14.89 22.80
CA PRO A 611 8.12 -14.12 23.94
C PRO A 611 8.08 -14.94 25.25
N PRO A 612 9.02 -14.71 26.18
CA PRO A 612 9.05 -15.44 27.45
C PRO A 612 7.83 -15.13 28.31
N PRO A 613 7.44 -16.06 29.20
CA PRO A 613 6.40 -15.85 30.20
C PRO A 613 6.70 -14.65 31.11
N LYS A 614 5.66 -13.92 31.50
CA LYS A 614 5.73 -12.86 32.53
C LYS A 614 4.94 -13.36 33.76
N ILE A 615 5.52 -13.29 34.94
CA ILE A 615 4.86 -13.68 36.20
C ILE A 615 4.57 -12.37 36.96
N ARG A 616 3.31 -12.18 37.37
CA ARG A 616 2.89 -11.07 38.24
C ARG A 616 2.38 -11.64 39.57
N ALA A 617 2.80 -11.03 40.66
CA ALA A 617 2.19 -11.27 41.97
C ALA A 617 0.79 -10.61 41.99
N ASN A 618 -0.14 -11.17 42.81
CA ASN A 618 -1.45 -10.55 43.00
C ASN A 618 -1.30 -9.19 43.72
N GLU A 619 -1.78 -8.11 43.15
CA GLU A 619 -1.79 -6.77 43.79
C GLU A 619 -2.79 -6.65 44.96
N ALA A 620 -3.49 -7.72 45.32
CA ALA A 620 -4.59 -7.68 46.29
C ALA A 620 -4.18 -7.54 47.77
N MET A 621 -2.89 -7.44 48.09
CA MET A 621 -2.45 -7.30 49.50
C MET A 621 -1.79 -5.97 49.89
N SER A 622 -1.81 -4.94 49.04
CA SER A 622 -1.21 -3.64 49.36
C SER A 622 -2.23 -2.52 49.69
N ALA A 623 -3.51 -2.86 49.83
CA ALA A 623 -4.55 -1.85 50.15
C ALA A 623 -4.93 -1.79 51.64
N ASN A 624 -4.20 -2.48 52.55
CA ASN A 624 -4.35 -2.33 53.99
C ASN A 624 -2.96 -2.24 54.66
N GLY A 625 -2.42 -1.03 54.64
CA GLY A 625 -1.25 -0.66 55.40
C GLY A 625 -1.22 0.85 55.56
#